data_24c87237adbee169d457207417184255
#
_entry.id   24c87237adbee169d457207417184255
#
_cell.length_a   1.000
_cell.length_b   1.000
_cell.length_c   1.000
_cell.angle_alpha   90.00
_cell.angle_beta   90.00
_cell.angle_gamma   90.00
#
_symmetry.space_group_name_H-M   'P 1'
#
loop_
_entity.id
_entity.type
_entity.pdbx_description
1 polymer ?
#
loop_
_entity_poly.entity_id
_entity_poly.type
_entity_poly.pdbx_seq_one_letter_code
_entity_poly.pdbx_strand_id
1 'polypeptide(L)'
;MIKIKKFKFVIFDLDGVIFDSKKNMQKSWQDVCKKHKINVKFDRYFEKIGVPFDKILILLGLKPDKKIFKTFQKSSLKNIHLIKPYPWVKKEFKFLKKNNIKYSILTSKDIKRSKFLLNKFNISPATIHCPEKKLRGKPYPDQIFDCLKKN
;
A
#
# COMPACT_ATOMS: atom_id res chain seq x y z
N MET A 1 29.53 -4.26 -20.24
CA MET A 1 28.05 -4.37 -20.41
C MET A 1 27.50 -5.32 -19.36
N ILE A 2 26.79 -4.81 -18.39
CA ILE A 2 26.08 -5.64 -17.40
C ILE A 2 24.97 -6.35 -18.15
N LYS A 3 25.05 -7.70 -18.28
CA LYS A 3 23.93 -8.50 -18.79
C LYS A 3 22.77 -8.34 -17.80
N ILE A 4 21.80 -7.47 -18.08
CA ILE A 4 20.55 -7.39 -17.33
C ILE A 4 19.88 -8.76 -17.54
N LYS A 5 19.89 -9.62 -16.49
CA LYS A 5 19.08 -10.83 -16.47
C LYS A 5 17.67 -10.41 -16.83
N LYS A 6 17.08 -11.03 -17.86
CA LYS A 6 15.76 -10.67 -18.38
C LYS A 6 14.71 -10.96 -17.30
N PHE A 7 14.37 -9.96 -16.50
CA PHE A 7 13.29 -10.08 -15.53
C PHE A 7 12.00 -10.32 -16.31
N LYS A 8 11.29 -11.38 -15.97
CA LYS A 8 10.01 -11.73 -16.61
C LYS A 8 8.82 -11.06 -15.93
N PHE A 9 8.98 -10.70 -14.66
CA PHE A 9 7.90 -10.23 -13.81
C PHE A 9 8.42 -9.40 -12.63
N VAL A 10 7.67 -8.36 -12.23
CA VAL A 10 8.02 -7.49 -11.10
C VAL A 10 6.83 -7.37 -10.15
N ILE A 11 7.08 -7.42 -8.85
CA ILE A 11 6.07 -7.17 -7.82
C ILE A 11 6.44 -5.88 -7.11
N PHE A 12 5.51 -4.90 -7.10
CA PHE A 12 5.66 -3.64 -6.38
C PHE A 12 4.78 -3.58 -5.15
N ASP A 13 5.28 -3.00 -4.07
CA ASP A 13 4.41 -2.45 -3.05
C ASP A 13 3.80 -1.13 -3.51
N LEU A 14 2.80 -0.63 -2.80
CA LEU A 14 2.05 0.55 -3.19
C LEU A 14 2.50 1.80 -2.43
N ASP A 15 2.31 1.78 -1.11
CA ASP A 15 2.60 2.93 -0.25
C ASP A 15 4.10 3.03 0.06
N GLY A 16 4.70 4.19 -0.20
CA GLY A 16 6.13 4.38 -0.01
C GLY A 16 7.01 3.82 -1.14
N VAL A 17 6.40 3.15 -2.13
CA VAL A 17 7.07 2.62 -3.33
C VAL A 17 6.52 3.29 -4.58
N ILE A 18 5.26 3.04 -4.94
CA ILE A 18 4.63 3.70 -6.10
C ILE A 18 4.14 5.09 -5.73
N PHE A 19 3.51 5.23 -4.56
CA PHE A 19 2.94 6.48 -4.08
C PHE A 19 3.63 7.02 -2.85
N ASP A 20 3.98 8.31 -2.87
CA ASP A 20 4.21 9.08 -1.65
C ASP A 20 2.86 9.35 -0.99
N SER A 21 2.55 8.56 0.02
CA SER A 21 1.32 8.65 0.80
C SER A 21 1.56 9.14 2.24
N LYS A 22 2.80 9.52 2.59
CA LYS A 22 3.18 9.88 3.97
C LYS A 22 2.31 11.00 4.53
N LYS A 23 2.14 12.10 3.80
CA LYS A 23 1.31 13.25 4.24
C LYS A 23 -0.17 12.88 4.42
N ASN A 24 -0.71 12.04 3.54
CA ASN A 24 -2.08 11.53 3.65
C ASN A 24 -2.24 10.65 4.90
N MET A 25 -1.31 9.75 5.15
CA MET A 25 -1.31 8.89 6.34
C MET A 25 -1.18 9.72 7.62
N GLN A 26 -0.31 10.73 7.63
CA GLN A 26 -0.12 11.62 8.78
C GLN A 26 -1.42 12.33 9.15
N LYS A 27 -2.08 12.94 8.16
CA LYS A 27 -3.37 13.61 8.37
C LYS A 27 -4.44 12.64 8.85
N SER A 28 -4.49 11.44 8.25
CA SER A 28 -5.45 10.41 8.63
C SER A 28 -5.24 9.90 10.05
N TRP A 29 -3.98 9.73 10.46
CA TRP A 29 -3.64 9.32 11.82
C TRP A 29 -3.96 10.40 12.85
N GLN A 30 -3.68 11.67 12.54
CA GLN A 30 -4.07 12.80 13.39
C GLN A 30 -5.59 12.85 13.63
N ASP A 31 -6.40 12.65 12.59
CA ASP A 31 -7.86 12.62 12.71
C ASP A 31 -8.34 11.42 13.54
N VAL A 32 -7.67 10.27 13.42
CA VAL A 32 -7.89 9.09 14.28
C VAL A 32 -7.58 9.43 15.74
N CYS A 33 -6.39 9.94 16.01
CA CYS A 33 -5.95 10.29 17.37
C CYS A 33 -6.91 11.27 18.02
N LYS A 34 -7.30 12.34 17.31
CA LYS A 34 -8.25 13.34 17.80
C LYS A 34 -9.61 12.73 18.13
N LYS A 35 -10.17 11.93 17.20
CA LYS A 35 -11.53 11.38 17.36
C LYS A 35 -11.63 10.30 18.41
N HIS A 36 -10.62 9.44 18.52
CA HIS A 36 -10.62 8.27 19.40
C HIS A 36 -9.82 8.50 20.70
N LYS A 37 -9.36 9.74 20.95
CA LYS A 37 -8.56 10.11 22.12
C LYS A 37 -7.31 9.24 22.30
N ILE A 38 -6.63 8.92 21.16
CA ILE A 38 -5.42 8.11 21.14
C ILE A 38 -4.21 9.03 21.22
N ASN A 39 -3.31 8.78 22.18
CA ASN A 39 -2.07 9.54 22.35
C ASN A 39 -0.87 8.77 21.79
N VAL A 40 -0.83 8.58 20.48
CA VAL A 40 0.29 7.93 19.77
C VAL A 40 0.77 8.85 18.64
N LYS A 41 2.04 9.28 18.72
CA LYS A 41 2.67 10.13 17.70
C LYS A 41 2.70 9.44 16.33
N PHE A 42 2.61 10.24 15.26
CA PHE A 42 2.60 9.73 13.89
C PHE A 42 3.86 8.93 13.55
N ASP A 43 5.03 9.32 14.04
CA ASP A 43 6.27 8.62 13.71
C ASP A 43 6.23 7.17 14.21
N ARG A 44 5.70 6.91 15.40
CA ARG A 44 5.50 5.55 15.90
C ARG A 44 4.53 4.72 15.05
N TYR A 45 3.47 5.36 14.54
CA TYR A 45 2.57 4.73 13.58
C TYR A 45 3.30 4.45 12.25
N PHE A 46 4.06 5.43 11.76
CA PHE A 46 4.73 5.38 10.47
C PHE A 46 5.81 4.29 10.41
N GLU A 47 6.54 4.07 11.49
CA GLU A 47 7.51 2.96 11.61
C GLU A 47 6.88 1.56 11.43
N LYS A 48 5.58 1.43 11.61
CA LYS A 48 4.87 0.14 11.53
C LYS A 48 4.13 -0.04 10.21
N ILE A 49 4.21 0.91 9.27
CA ILE A 49 3.56 0.74 7.96
C ILE A 49 4.16 -0.43 7.18
N GLY A 50 3.38 -0.94 6.23
CA GLY A 50 3.78 -2.13 5.46
C GLY A 50 3.06 -3.40 5.91
N VAL A 51 2.55 -3.47 7.15
CA VAL A 51 1.68 -4.55 7.62
C VAL A 51 0.20 -4.14 7.60
N PRO A 52 -0.76 -5.08 7.73
CA PRO A 52 -2.19 -4.76 7.83
C PRO A 52 -2.51 -3.81 8.99
N PHE A 53 -3.50 -2.94 8.82
CA PHE A 53 -3.85 -1.88 9.77
C PHE A 53 -4.12 -2.39 11.19
N ASP A 54 -4.86 -3.51 11.32
CA ASP A 54 -5.15 -4.11 12.62
C ASP A 54 -3.87 -4.55 13.35
N LYS A 55 -2.87 -5.07 12.59
CA LYS A 55 -1.56 -5.39 13.16
C LYS A 55 -0.81 -4.15 13.59
N ILE A 56 -0.92 -3.04 12.86
CA ILE A 56 -0.32 -1.75 13.29
C ILE A 56 -0.91 -1.34 14.64
N LEU A 57 -2.22 -1.41 14.81
CA LEU A 57 -2.86 -1.06 16.09
C LEU A 57 -2.31 -1.93 17.23
N ILE A 58 -2.22 -3.24 17.04
CA ILE A 58 -1.64 -4.16 18.06
C ILE A 58 -0.20 -3.78 18.40
N LEU A 59 0.64 -3.52 17.39
CA LEU A 59 2.05 -3.12 17.59
C LEU A 59 2.20 -1.76 18.31
N LEU A 60 1.15 -0.94 18.28
CA LEU A 60 1.07 0.33 19.02
C LEU A 60 0.44 0.18 20.42
N GLY A 61 0.13 -1.05 20.85
CA GLY A 61 -0.54 -1.33 22.13
C GLY A 61 -2.04 -0.99 22.12
N LEU A 62 -2.64 -0.86 20.95
CA LEU A 62 -4.05 -0.54 20.78
C LEU A 62 -4.87 -1.78 20.42
N LYS A 63 -6.11 -1.86 20.88
CA LYS A 63 -7.03 -2.91 20.45
C LYS A 63 -7.50 -2.63 19.01
N PRO A 64 -7.51 -3.64 18.11
CA PRO A 64 -8.11 -3.51 16.79
C PRO A 64 -9.58 -3.11 16.92
N ASP A 65 -9.97 -2.03 16.23
CA ASP A 65 -11.35 -1.54 16.22
C ASP A 65 -11.74 -1.06 14.82
N LYS A 66 -12.82 -1.62 14.32
CA LYS A 66 -13.42 -1.24 13.03
C LYS A 66 -13.77 0.25 12.95
N LYS A 67 -14.10 0.91 14.07
CA LYS A 67 -14.41 2.36 14.11
C LYS A 67 -13.15 3.18 13.86
N ILE A 68 -12.00 2.77 14.44
CA ILE A 68 -10.70 3.39 14.19
C ILE A 68 -10.33 3.25 12.71
N PHE A 69 -10.44 2.05 12.15
CA PHE A 69 -10.17 1.79 10.73
C PHE A 69 -11.07 2.63 9.81
N LYS A 70 -12.38 2.67 10.06
CA LYS A 70 -13.32 3.51 9.29
C LYS A 70 -12.96 4.99 9.36
N THR A 71 -12.54 5.49 10.54
CA THR A 71 -12.11 6.89 10.68
C THR A 71 -10.88 7.17 9.83
N PHE A 72 -9.87 6.28 9.90
CA PHE A 72 -8.68 6.39 9.08
C PHE A 72 -9.01 6.36 7.59
N GLN A 73 -9.84 5.42 7.13
CA GLN A 73 -10.25 5.33 5.73
C GLN A 73 -10.98 6.58 5.25
N LYS A 74 -11.95 7.09 6.03
CA LYS A 74 -12.71 8.30 5.70
C LYS A 74 -11.80 9.51 5.57
N SER A 75 -10.89 9.70 6.52
CA SER A 75 -9.91 10.79 6.47
C SER A 75 -8.96 10.65 5.29
N SER A 76 -8.45 9.44 5.02
CA SER A 76 -7.55 9.19 3.90
C SER A 76 -8.22 9.47 2.53
N LEU A 77 -9.51 9.15 2.39
CA LEU A 77 -10.26 9.48 1.18
C LEU A 77 -10.47 10.99 1.03
N LYS A 78 -10.85 11.68 2.12
CA LYS A 78 -11.01 13.14 2.12
C LYS A 78 -9.71 13.86 1.70
N ASN A 79 -8.58 13.34 2.12
CA ASN A 79 -7.26 13.92 1.85
C ASN A 79 -6.51 13.22 0.70
N ILE A 80 -7.22 12.57 -0.22
CA ILE A 80 -6.62 11.78 -1.31
C ILE A 80 -5.70 12.60 -2.23
N HIS A 81 -5.92 13.92 -2.32
CA HIS A 81 -5.10 14.86 -3.09
C HIS A 81 -3.65 14.96 -2.58
N LEU A 82 -3.40 14.56 -1.32
CA LEU A 82 -2.05 14.50 -0.73
C LEU A 82 -1.24 13.29 -1.18
N ILE A 83 -1.86 12.32 -1.86
CA ILE A 83 -1.17 11.15 -2.42
C ILE A 83 -0.73 11.48 -3.85
N LYS A 84 0.57 11.28 -4.13
CA LYS A 84 1.15 11.49 -5.45
C LYS A 84 2.03 10.30 -5.83
N PRO A 85 2.10 9.90 -7.10
CA PRO A 85 3.10 8.94 -7.52
C PRO A 85 4.50 9.54 -7.40
N TYR A 86 5.49 8.71 -7.08
CA TYR A 86 6.88 9.14 -7.13
C TYR A 86 7.29 9.54 -8.57
N PRO A 87 8.22 10.49 -8.74
CA PRO A 87 8.62 10.99 -10.07
C PRO A 87 9.08 9.89 -11.05
N TRP A 88 9.72 8.84 -10.53
CA TRP A 88 10.23 7.74 -11.34
C TRP A 88 9.14 6.82 -11.93
N VAL A 89 7.96 6.75 -11.31
CA VAL A 89 6.88 5.79 -11.63
C VAL A 89 6.50 5.84 -13.11
N LYS A 90 6.30 7.03 -13.66
CA LYS A 90 5.91 7.19 -15.07
C LYS A 90 6.96 6.64 -16.03
N LYS A 91 8.25 6.87 -15.74
CA LYS A 91 9.38 6.41 -16.57
C LYS A 91 9.50 4.89 -16.51
N GLU A 92 9.50 4.33 -15.31
CA GLU A 92 9.67 2.88 -15.11
C GLU A 92 8.49 2.10 -15.69
N PHE A 93 7.26 2.54 -15.52
CA PHE A 93 6.10 1.83 -16.08
C PHE A 93 6.05 1.90 -17.62
N LYS A 94 6.54 3.00 -18.22
CA LYS A 94 6.77 3.04 -19.66
C LYS A 94 7.85 2.03 -20.11
N PHE A 95 8.93 1.92 -19.33
CA PHE A 95 10.00 0.95 -19.59
C PHE A 95 9.48 -0.48 -19.49
N LEU A 96 8.74 -0.84 -18.44
CA LEU A 96 8.14 -2.17 -18.29
C LEU A 96 7.23 -2.51 -19.47
N LYS A 97 6.35 -1.57 -19.86
CA LYS A 97 5.45 -1.74 -21.01
C LYS A 97 6.22 -1.94 -22.31
N LYS A 98 7.24 -1.10 -22.59
CA LYS A 98 8.06 -1.19 -23.81
C LYS A 98 8.79 -2.54 -23.93
N ASN A 99 9.18 -3.12 -22.80
CA ASN A 99 9.93 -4.39 -22.76
C ASN A 99 9.02 -5.62 -22.50
N ASN A 100 7.69 -5.46 -22.55
CA ASN A 100 6.72 -6.53 -22.26
C ASN A 100 6.94 -7.22 -20.91
N ILE A 101 7.43 -6.47 -19.90
CA ILE A 101 7.61 -6.97 -18.54
C ILE A 101 6.31 -6.75 -17.77
N LYS A 102 5.66 -7.86 -17.40
CA LYS A 102 4.46 -7.82 -16.55
C LYS A 102 4.82 -7.41 -15.12
N TYR A 103 3.89 -6.75 -14.45
CA TYR A 103 4.04 -6.42 -13.04
C TYR A 103 2.73 -6.55 -12.28
N SER A 104 2.84 -6.81 -10.98
CA SER A 104 1.72 -6.87 -10.05
C SER A 104 1.94 -5.96 -8.86
N ILE A 105 0.86 -5.61 -8.21
CA ILE A 105 0.87 -4.85 -6.96
C ILE A 105 0.58 -5.79 -5.79
N LEU A 106 1.40 -5.75 -4.75
CA LEU A 106 1.20 -6.46 -3.50
C LEU A 106 1.24 -5.47 -2.34
N THR A 107 0.09 -5.23 -1.71
CA THR A 107 -0.05 -4.17 -0.71
C THR A 107 -0.86 -4.61 0.51
N SER A 108 -0.60 -3.98 1.66
CA SER A 108 -1.43 -4.14 2.86
C SER A 108 -2.67 -3.22 2.88
N LYS A 109 -2.85 -2.39 1.83
CA LYS A 109 -4.04 -1.55 1.65
C LYS A 109 -5.22 -2.39 1.14
N ASP A 110 -6.45 -2.01 1.49
CA ASP A 110 -7.65 -2.66 0.98
C ASP A 110 -7.81 -2.51 -0.54
N ILE A 111 -8.50 -3.48 -1.16
CA ILE A 111 -8.62 -3.58 -2.63
C ILE A 111 -9.36 -2.38 -3.24
N LYS A 112 -10.38 -1.83 -2.58
CA LYS A 112 -11.18 -0.71 -3.12
C LYS A 112 -10.31 0.54 -3.25
N ARG A 113 -9.55 0.87 -2.20
CA ARG A 113 -8.65 2.04 -2.20
C ARG A 113 -7.46 1.83 -3.13
N SER A 114 -6.93 0.62 -3.21
CA SER A 114 -5.84 0.29 -4.13
C SER A 114 -6.26 0.49 -5.59
N LYS A 115 -7.41 -0.06 -6.00
CA LYS A 115 -7.97 0.12 -7.33
C LYS A 115 -8.25 1.60 -7.62
N PHE A 116 -8.85 2.32 -6.67
CA PHE A 116 -9.12 3.75 -6.85
C PHE A 116 -7.85 4.56 -7.13
N LEU A 117 -6.78 4.34 -6.37
CA LEU A 117 -5.50 5.05 -6.57
C LEU A 117 -4.86 4.69 -7.91
N LEU A 118 -4.78 3.40 -8.23
CA LEU A 118 -4.19 2.95 -9.49
C LEU A 118 -4.94 3.54 -10.70
N ASN A 119 -6.26 3.51 -10.68
CA ASN A 119 -7.09 4.10 -11.74
C ASN A 119 -6.88 5.62 -11.85
N LYS A 120 -6.86 6.33 -10.71
CA LYS A 120 -6.65 7.79 -10.69
C LYS A 120 -5.33 8.21 -11.37
N PHE A 121 -4.31 7.37 -11.30
CA PHE A 121 -2.98 7.66 -11.87
C PHE A 121 -2.66 6.84 -13.13
N ASN A 122 -3.69 6.19 -13.74
CA ASN A 122 -3.56 5.40 -14.97
C ASN A 122 -2.48 4.30 -14.88
N ILE A 123 -2.44 3.59 -13.74
CA ILE A 123 -1.53 2.47 -13.48
C ILE A 123 -2.32 1.17 -13.58
N SER A 124 -1.94 0.29 -14.54
CA SER A 124 -2.65 -0.94 -14.86
C SER A 124 -1.75 -2.16 -14.66
N PRO A 125 -1.66 -2.70 -13.43
CA PRO A 125 -0.92 -3.94 -13.16
C PRO A 125 -1.65 -5.16 -13.73
N ALA A 126 -0.93 -6.27 -13.95
CA ALA A 126 -1.52 -7.55 -14.35
C ALA A 126 -2.46 -8.07 -13.24
N THR A 127 -2.02 -8.00 -11.98
CA THR A 127 -2.85 -8.38 -10.82
C THR A 127 -2.61 -7.44 -9.63
N ILE A 128 -3.58 -7.41 -8.69
CA ILE A 128 -3.50 -6.66 -7.44
C ILE A 128 -3.76 -7.63 -6.29
N HIS A 129 -2.78 -7.78 -5.41
CA HIS A 129 -2.85 -8.61 -4.21
C HIS A 129 -2.98 -7.72 -2.97
N CYS A 130 -4.10 -7.85 -2.28
CA CYS A 130 -4.45 -7.13 -1.06
C CYS A 130 -4.66 -8.14 0.08
N PRO A 131 -4.81 -7.70 1.35
CA PRO A 131 -5.08 -8.59 2.45
C PRO A 131 -6.32 -9.47 2.21
N GLU A 132 -6.16 -10.77 2.33
CA GLU A 132 -7.21 -11.78 2.21
C GLU A 132 -7.31 -12.59 3.50
N LYS A 133 -8.52 -13.06 3.86
CA LYS A 133 -8.73 -13.83 5.11
C LYS A 133 -7.96 -15.15 5.15
N LYS A 134 -7.73 -15.76 3.97
CA LYS A 134 -7.08 -17.08 3.84
C LYS A 134 -5.55 -17.03 3.82
N LEU A 135 -4.95 -15.84 3.67
CA LEU A 135 -3.51 -15.65 3.56
C LEU A 135 -3.00 -14.78 4.70
N ARG A 136 -1.85 -15.14 5.25
CA ARG A 136 -1.18 -14.26 6.20
C ARG A 136 -0.66 -13.03 5.44
N GLY A 137 -0.98 -11.85 5.95
CA GLY A 137 -0.47 -10.60 5.38
C GLY A 137 1.00 -10.38 5.73
N LYS A 138 1.60 -9.35 5.14
CA LYS A 138 2.98 -8.93 5.46
C LYS A 138 3.24 -8.90 6.99
N PRO A 139 4.40 -9.34 7.46
CA PRO A 139 5.62 -9.66 6.71
C PRO A 139 5.70 -11.11 6.18
N TYR A 140 4.65 -11.92 6.31
CA TYR A 140 4.66 -13.29 5.80
C TYR A 140 4.68 -13.32 4.27
N PRO A 141 5.35 -14.32 3.64
CA PRO A 141 5.51 -14.40 2.20
C PRO A 141 4.30 -14.98 1.45
N ASP A 142 3.25 -15.39 2.14
CA ASP A 142 2.09 -16.10 1.59
C ASP A 142 1.50 -15.38 0.36
N GLN A 143 1.33 -14.07 0.43
CA GLN A 143 0.79 -13.28 -0.68
C GLN A 143 1.76 -13.19 -1.87
N ILE A 144 3.08 -13.26 -1.63
CA ILE A 144 4.08 -13.30 -2.71
C ILE A 144 3.95 -14.61 -3.48
N PHE A 145 3.88 -15.74 -2.76
CA PHE A 145 3.69 -17.05 -3.40
C PHE A 145 2.36 -17.16 -4.16
N ASP A 146 1.27 -16.61 -3.60
CA ASP A 146 -0.01 -16.55 -4.31
C ASP A 146 0.08 -15.69 -5.59
N CYS A 147 0.77 -14.55 -5.50
CA CYS A 147 1.02 -13.69 -6.65
C CYS A 147 1.82 -14.40 -7.74
N LEU A 148 2.87 -15.12 -7.39
CA LEU A 148 3.71 -15.87 -8.34
C LEU A 148 2.96 -17.04 -9.00
N LYS A 149 2.03 -17.69 -8.30
CA LYS A 149 1.19 -18.76 -8.86
C LYS A 149 0.17 -18.26 -9.89
N LYS A 150 -0.28 -17.01 -9.76
CA LYS A 150 -1.32 -16.40 -10.61
C LYS A 150 -0.77 -15.65 -11.84
N ASN A 151 0.55 -15.55 -11.99
CA ASN A 151 1.24 -14.83 -13.08
C ASN A 151 2.33 -15.67 -13.75
#